data_0daef6141b96be656d4d30c89d47adc5
#
_entry.id   0daef6141b96be656d4d30c89d47adc5
#
_cell.length_a   1.000
_cell.length_b   1.000
_cell.length_c   1.000
_cell.angle_alpha   90.00
_cell.angle_beta   90.00
_cell.angle_gamma   90.00
#
_symmetry.space_group_name_H-M   'P 1'
#
loop_
_entity.id
_entity.type
_entity.pdbx_description
1 polymer ?
#
loop_
_entity_poly.entity_id
_entity_poly.type
_entity_poly.pdbx_seq_one_letter_code
_entity_poly.pdbx_strand_id
1 'polypeptide(L)'
;MASIKETFEWAIPISDEEKSKIWEKAILTVDTNVLLDLYRFHPETTRQILNGLESFKGRVWLSHQVASEFFKNRNKVILDAEKNLIAGEEKITSLSKEIESTLNKALDTLLDGLSSNRTISKKLIDNLKNGLKGKTHEIAELSDDIIKNFTSEETTKVTPQKDDILLKIIEIFNKNLGDSFGVKDQENLIIIAKERYKNKIPPGYKDENKEDNTYGDFFLWEQILRYAEKENKSVILVTSEQKED
;
A
#
# COMPACT_ATOMS: atom_id res chain seq x y z
N MET A 1 35.56 26.71 16.37
CA MET A 1 34.41 27.22 15.56
C MET A 1 33.91 26.03 14.75
N ALA A 2 32.61 25.73 14.84
CA ALA A 2 32.02 24.70 14.02
C ALA A 2 32.12 25.08 12.53
N SER A 3 32.41 24.14 11.66
CA SER A 3 32.43 24.39 10.21
C SER A 3 31.02 24.48 9.66
N ILE A 4 30.86 25.10 8.49
CA ILE A 4 29.55 25.13 7.79
C ILE A 4 29.02 23.71 7.58
N LYS A 5 29.91 22.76 7.25
CA LYS A 5 29.56 21.35 7.03
C LYS A 5 29.02 20.71 8.31
N GLU A 6 29.61 20.94 9.47
CA GLU A 6 29.14 20.43 10.76
C GLU A 6 27.82 21.06 11.20
N THR A 7 27.64 22.36 10.92
CA THR A 7 26.43 23.10 11.35
C THR A 7 25.21 22.78 10.48
N PHE A 8 25.44 22.50 9.18
CA PHE A 8 24.37 22.31 8.19
C PHE A 8 24.44 20.92 7.53
N GLU A 9 24.99 19.93 8.22
CA GLU A 9 25.13 18.57 7.71
C GLU A 9 23.81 17.99 7.18
N TRP A 10 22.72 18.30 7.84
CA TRP A 10 21.36 17.88 7.46
C TRP A 10 20.89 18.44 6.09
N ALA A 11 21.46 19.55 5.63
CA ALA A 11 21.10 20.19 4.36
C ALA A 11 22.11 19.87 3.23
N ILE A 12 23.20 19.18 3.53
CA ILE A 12 24.24 18.82 2.56
C ILE A 12 23.94 17.42 1.99
N PRO A 13 23.83 17.26 0.67
CA PRO A 13 23.61 15.95 0.06
C PRO A 13 24.71 14.96 0.46
N ILE A 14 24.31 13.79 0.92
CA ILE A 14 25.20 12.68 1.23
C ILE A 14 25.80 12.16 -0.07
N SER A 15 27.11 11.93 -0.11
CA SER A 15 27.81 11.36 -1.28
C SER A 15 27.37 9.90 -1.52
N ASP A 16 27.55 9.40 -2.74
CA ASP A 16 27.17 8.02 -3.08
C ASP A 16 28.01 6.99 -2.31
N GLU A 17 29.25 7.33 -1.99
CA GLU A 17 30.10 6.51 -1.14
C GLU A 17 29.59 6.43 0.30
N GLU A 18 29.12 7.56 0.85
CA GLU A 18 28.51 7.61 2.18
C GLU A 18 27.19 6.87 2.21
N LYS A 19 26.33 7.03 1.18
CA LYS A 19 25.10 6.26 1.04
C LYS A 19 25.39 4.75 1.01
N SER A 20 26.37 4.31 0.26
CA SER A 20 26.76 2.90 0.19
C SER A 20 27.19 2.36 1.54
N LYS A 21 28.01 3.13 2.28
CA LYS A 21 28.44 2.75 3.65
C LYS A 21 27.27 2.68 4.63
N ILE A 22 26.34 3.62 4.54
CA ILE A 22 25.11 3.61 5.37
C ILE A 22 24.31 2.36 5.03
N TRP A 23 24.07 2.09 3.75
CA TRP A 23 23.32 0.93 3.29
C TRP A 23 23.89 -0.41 3.77
N GLU A 24 25.21 -0.53 3.79
CA GLU A 24 25.90 -1.74 4.25
C GLU A 24 25.80 -1.99 5.75
N LYS A 25 25.71 -0.94 6.58
CA LYS A 25 25.86 -1.04 8.05
C LYS A 25 24.65 -0.63 8.84
N ALA A 26 23.76 0.18 8.27
CA ALA A 26 22.60 0.69 8.97
C ALA A 26 21.62 -0.41 9.34
N ILE A 27 20.87 -0.14 10.38
CA ILE A 27 19.68 -0.91 10.74
C ILE A 27 18.50 -0.43 9.89
N LEU A 28 17.76 -1.36 9.33
CA LEU A 28 16.51 -1.07 8.62
C LEU A 28 15.34 -1.12 9.59
N THR A 29 14.49 -0.13 9.57
CA THR A 29 13.19 -0.12 10.22
C THR A 29 12.12 0.31 9.22
N VAL A 30 10.88 -0.03 9.51
CA VAL A 30 9.74 0.27 8.65
C VAL A 30 8.68 1.04 9.43
N ASP A 31 7.91 1.85 8.72
CA ASP A 31 6.70 2.46 9.24
C ASP A 31 5.53 1.46 9.21
N THR A 32 4.51 1.72 10.01
CA THR A 32 3.27 0.91 10.08
C THR A 32 2.61 0.74 8.72
N ASN A 33 2.59 1.80 7.92
CA ASN A 33 2.00 1.78 6.59
C ASN A 33 2.64 0.74 5.69
N VAL A 34 3.97 0.59 5.73
CA VAL A 34 4.69 -0.41 4.92
C VAL A 34 4.24 -1.83 5.24
N LEU A 35 4.05 -2.16 6.53
CA LEU A 35 3.57 -3.48 6.94
C LEU A 35 2.10 -3.71 6.59
N LEU A 36 1.25 -2.69 6.71
CA LEU A 36 -0.17 -2.79 6.37
C LEU A 36 -0.39 -2.86 4.86
N ASP A 37 0.46 -2.21 4.07
CA ASP A 37 0.38 -2.24 2.61
C ASP A 37 0.69 -3.63 2.03
N LEU A 38 1.42 -4.50 2.76
CA LEU A 38 1.63 -5.88 2.37
C LEU A 38 0.31 -6.66 2.15
N TYR A 39 -0.77 -6.25 2.80
CA TYR A 39 -2.11 -6.83 2.62
C TYR A 39 -2.91 -6.20 1.49
N ARG A 40 -2.42 -5.11 0.90
CA ARG A 40 -3.06 -4.36 -0.18
C ARG A 40 -2.41 -4.59 -1.53
N PHE A 41 -1.14 -4.95 -1.52
CA PHE A 41 -0.36 -5.19 -2.73
C PHE A 41 -0.68 -6.54 -3.36
N HIS A 42 -0.38 -6.64 -4.65
CA HIS A 42 -0.37 -7.92 -5.35
C HIS A 42 0.60 -8.89 -4.66
N PRO A 43 0.29 -10.20 -4.56
CA PRO A 43 1.10 -11.20 -3.85
C PRO A 43 2.57 -11.20 -4.26
N GLU A 44 2.87 -11.01 -5.54
CA GLU A 44 4.24 -10.92 -6.04
C GLU A 44 5.00 -9.72 -5.46
N THR A 45 4.36 -8.54 -5.41
CA THR A 45 4.94 -7.33 -4.81
C THR A 45 5.18 -7.53 -3.31
N THR A 46 4.20 -8.11 -2.61
CA THR A 46 4.32 -8.46 -1.19
C THR A 46 5.51 -9.38 -0.95
N ARG A 47 5.67 -10.42 -1.77
CA ARG A 47 6.79 -11.36 -1.69
C ARG A 47 8.13 -10.66 -1.92
N GLN A 48 8.21 -9.77 -2.90
CA GLN A 48 9.44 -9.00 -3.18
C GLN A 48 9.84 -8.09 -2.01
N ILE A 49 8.87 -7.40 -1.39
CA ILE A 49 9.12 -6.55 -0.23
C ILE A 49 9.59 -7.39 0.96
N LEU A 50 8.91 -8.49 1.27
CA LEU A 50 9.31 -9.39 2.36
C LEU A 50 10.71 -9.96 2.15
N ASN A 51 11.05 -10.41 0.93
CA ASN A 51 12.39 -10.88 0.58
C ASN A 51 13.43 -9.75 0.72
N GLY A 52 13.06 -8.52 0.33
CA GLY A 52 13.89 -7.33 0.54
C GLY A 52 14.22 -7.11 2.02
N LEU A 53 13.21 -7.14 2.89
CA LEU A 53 13.39 -7.01 4.34
C LEU A 53 14.26 -8.15 4.90
N GLU A 54 14.02 -9.39 4.49
CA GLU A 54 14.78 -10.55 4.91
C GLU A 54 16.27 -10.48 4.49
N SER A 55 16.57 -9.85 3.37
CA SER A 55 17.94 -9.70 2.85
C SER A 55 18.85 -8.89 3.80
N PHE A 56 18.29 -8.06 4.69
CA PHE A 56 19.04 -7.33 5.71
C PHE A 56 19.57 -8.20 6.86
N LYS A 57 19.21 -9.48 6.95
CA LYS A 57 19.85 -10.52 7.80
C LYS A 57 20.29 -10.03 9.20
N GLY A 58 19.35 -9.74 10.08
CA GLY A 58 19.63 -9.32 11.45
C GLY A 58 19.97 -7.84 11.62
N ARG A 59 19.99 -7.07 10.53
CA ARG A 59 20.05 -5.61 10.55
C ARG A 59 18.67 -4.97 10.39
N VAL A 60 17.64 -5.63 10.90
CA VAL A 60 16.27 -5.11 10.96
C VAL A 60 15.91 -4.85 12.42
N TRP A 61 15.09 -3.85 12.63
CA TRP A 61 14.53 -3.55 13.95
C TRP A 61 13.11 -2.99 13.75
N LEU A 62 12.20 -3.38 14.64
CA LEU A 62 10.82 -2.90 14.62
C LEU A 62 10.54 -2.13 15.89
N SER A 63 10.09 -0.89 15.78
CA SER A 63 9.70 -0.12 16.95
C SER A 63 8.45 -0.72 17.60
N HIS A 64 8.32 -0.58 18.92
CA HIS A 64 7.11 -1.01 19.63
C HIS A 64 5.86 -0.27 19.13
N GLN A 65 6.01 1.01 18.79
CA GLN A 65 4.90 1.83 18.25
C GLN A 65 4.35 1.22 16.96
N VAL A 66 5.21 0.93 15.99
CA VAL A 66 4.83 0.32 14.71
C VAL A 66 4.18 -1.05 14.93
N ALA A 67 4.78 -1.90 15.78
CA ALA A 67 4.21 -3.20 16.08
C ALA A 67 2.80 -3.08 16.68
N SER A 68 2.63 -2.19 17.65
CA SER A 68 1.33 -1.97 18.31
C SER A 68 0.26 -1.50 17.35
N GLU A 69 0.57 -0.53 16.49
CA GLU A 69 -0.34 -0.02 15.47
C GLU A 69 -0.66 -1.08 14.42
N PHE A 70 0.36 -1.81 13.97
CA PHE A 70 0.17 -2.90 13.01
C PHE A 70 -0.81 -3.94 13.55
N PHE A 71 -0.62 -4.45 14.76
CA PHE A 71 -1.52 -5.44 15.35
C PHE A 71 -2.94 -4.89 15.60
N LYS A 72 -3.05 -3.60 15.98
CA LYS A 72 -4.35 -2.92 16.16
C LYS A 72 -5.13 -2.86 14.84
N ASN A 73 -4.45 -2.54 13.73
CA ASN A 73 -5.10 -2.22 12.46
C ASN A 73 -5.13 -3.39 11.45
N ARG A 74 -4.27 -4.40 11.58
CA ARG A 74 -4.09 -5.49 10.63
C ARG A 74 -5.40 -6.16 10.21
N ASN A 75 -6.22 -6.59 11.18
CA ASN A 75 -7.47 -7.31 10.89
C ASN A 75 -8.43 -6.47 10.06
N LYS A 76 -8.54 -5.18 10.37
CA LYS A 76 -9.36 -4.24 9.60
C LYS A 76 -8.84 -4.12 8.16
N VAL A 77 -7.54 -3.99 7.98
CA VAL A 77 -6.92 -3.85 6.66
C VAL A 77 -7.14 -5.11 5.81
N ILE A 78 -7.01 -6.31 6.38
CA ILE A 78 -7.29 -7.57 5.68
C ILE A 78 -8.75 -7.59 5.19
N LEU A 79 -9.71 -7.28 6.07
CA LEU A 79 -11.14 -7.27 5.72
C LEU A 79 -11.48 -6.19 4.69
N ASP A 80 -10.86 -5.02 4.78
CA ASP A 80 -11.09 -3.93 3.83
C ASP A 80 -10.46 -4.26 2.46
N ALA A 81 -9.31 -4.92 2.42
CA ALA A 81 -8.69 -5.39 1.18
C ALA A 81 -9.58 -6.45 0.48
N GLU A 82 -10.13 -7.39 1.22
CA GLU A 82 -11.08 -8.39 0.68
C GLU A 82 -12.35 -7.71 0.12
N LYS A 83 -12.95 -6.78 0.87
CA LYS A 83 -14.12 -6.02 0.39
C LYS A 83 -13.82 -5.22 -0.87
N ASN A 84 -12.68 -4.58 -0.93
CA ASN A 84 -12.28 -3.79 -2.11
C ASN A 84 -12.07 -4.68 -3.34
N LEU A 85 -11.53 -5.89 -3.16
CA LEU A 85 -11.40 -6.87 -4.23
C LEU A 85 -12.77 -7.28 -4.77
N ILE A 86 -13.70 -7.68 -3.90
CA ILE A 86 -15.07 -8.05 -4.27
C ILE A 86 -15.78 -6.89 -5.00
N ALA A 87 -15.70 -5.68 -4.45
CA ALA A 87 -16.30 -4.50 -5.07
C ALA A 87 -15.68 -4.18 -6.45
N GLY A 88 -14.39 -4.44 -6.62
CA GLY A 88 -13.70 -4.33 -7.90
C GLY A 88 -14.24 -5.33 -8.93
N GLU A 89 -14.40 -6.60 -8.55
CA GLU A 89 -14.98 -7.67 -9.38
C GLU A 89 -16.41 -7.33 -9.81
N GLU A 90 -17.26 -6.90 -8.88
CA GLU A 90 -18.62 -6.48 -9.16
C GLU A 90 -18.68 -5.30 -10.13
N LYS A 91 -17.79 -4.32 -9.96
CA LYS A 91 -17.72 -3.15 -10.84
C LYS A 91 -17.29 -3.52 -12.25
N ILE A 92 -16.29 -4.39 -12.42
CA ILE A 92 -15.85 -4.86 -13.74
C ILE A 92 -16.96 -5.65 -14.42
N THR A 93 -17.64 -6.55 -13.69
CA THR A 93 -18.79 -7.31 -14.21
C THR A 93 -19.94 -6.39 -14.65
N SER A 94 -20.22 -5.34 -13.87
CA SER A 94 -21.23 -4.34 -14.21
C SER A 94 -20.87 -3.57 -15.49
N LEU A 95 -19.60 -3.13 -15.60
CA LEU A 95 -19.10 -2.41 -16.78
C LEU A 95 -19.14 -3.28 -18.05
N SER A 96 -18.80 -4.57 -17.96
CA SER A 96 -18.89 -5.50 -19.08
C SER A 96 -20.32 -5.60 -19.62
N LYS A 97 -21.31 -5.74 -18.73
CA LYS A 97 -22.73 -5.77 -19.11
C LYS A 97 -23.21 -4.44 -19.72
N GLU A 98 -22.74 -3.31 -19.19
CA GLU A 98 -23.08 -1.98 -19.70
C GLU A 98 -22.50 -1.77 -21.11
N ILE A 99 -21.26 -2.17 -21.35
CA ILE A 99 -20.61 -2.13 -22.66
C ILE A 99 -21.40 -2.98 -23.68
N GLU A 100 -21.71 -4.24 -23.31
CA GLU A 100 -22.49 -5.14 -24.17
C GLU A 100 -23.86 -4.56 -24.49
N SER A 101 -24.59 -4.05 -23.48
CA SER A 101 -25.90 -3.39 -23.68
C SER A 101 -25.82 -2.17 -24.61
N THR A 102 -24.79 -1.32 -24.42
CA THR A 102 -24.58 -0.11 -25.20
C THR A 102 -24.25 -0.43 -26.65
N LEU A 103 -23.36 -1.40 -26.86
CA LEU A 103 -23.01 -1.88 -28.20
C LEU A 103 -24.23 -2.49 -28.93
N ASN A 104 -25.02 -3.31 -28.23
CA ASN A 104 -26.24 -3.90 -28.81
C ASN A 104 -27.27 -2.82 -29.18
N LYS A 105 -27.49 -1.81 -28.34
CA LYS A 105 -28.38 -0.67 -28.67
C LYS A 105 -27.90 0.14 -29.88
N ALA A 106 -26.59 0.43 -29.94
CA ALA A 106 -26.00 1.13 -31.06
C ALA A 106 -26.15 0.34 -32.37
N LEU A 107 -25.97 -0.98 -32.32
CA LEU A 107 -26.16 -1.92 -33.39
C LEU A 107 -27.61 -1.95 -33.88
N ASP A 108 -28.57 -2.09 -32.97
CA ASP A 108 -29.99 -2.11 -33.31
C ASP A 108 -30.40 -0.79 -34.00
N THR A 109 -29.94 0.37 -33.49
CA THR A 109 -30.19 1.68 -34.09
C THR A 109 -29.62 1.78 -35.51
N LEU A 110 -28.40 1.28 -35.73
CA LEU A 110 -27.76 1.28 -37.04
C LEU A 110 -28.50 0.36 -38.03
N LEU A 111 -28.91 -0.82 -37.57
CA LEU A 111 -29.64 -1.79 -38.40
C LEU A 111 -31.04 -1.31 -38.75
N ASP A 112 -31.73 -0.62 -37.84
CA ASP A 112 -33.05 -0.01 -38.11
C ASP A 112 -32.93 1.10 -39.16
N GLY A 113 -31.87 1.93 -39.09
CA GLY A 113 -31.57 2.93 -40.11
C GLY A 113 -31.27 2.32 -41.48
N LEU A 114 -30.54 1.19 -41.54
CA LEU A 114 -30.26 0.47 -42.77
C LEU A 114 -31.48 -0.26 -43.34
N SER A 115 -32.35 -0.82 -42.49
CA SER A 115 -33.54 -1.55 -42.89
C SER A 115 -34.57 -0.64 -43.57
N SER A 116 -34.56 0.64 -43.28
CA SER A 116 -35.39 1.66 -43.91
C SER A 116 -34.97 1.98 -45.36
N ASN A 117 -33.78 1.54 -45.78
CA ASN A 117 -33.23 1.78 -47.08
C ASN A 117 -33.62 0.66 -48.09
N ARG A 118 -34.47 0.96 -49.06
CA ARG A 118 -34.97 -0.01 -50.04
C ARG A 118 -33.91 -0.61 -50.96
N THR A 119 -32.69 -0.07 -50.96
CA THR A 119 -31.57 -0.56 -51.81
C THR A 119 -30.73 -1.63 -51.13
N ILE A 120 -30.88 -1.83 -49.79
CA ILE A 120 -30.10 -2.78 -49.02
C ILE A 120 -30.91 -4.09 -48.87
N SER A 121 -30.32 -5.21 -49.24
CA SER A 121 -30.99 -6.49 -49.12
C SER A 121 -31.09 -6.92 -47.65
N LYS A 122 -32.25 -7.50 -47.28
CA LYS A 122 -32.49 -8.04 -45.93
C LYS A 122 -31.41 -9.05 -45.54
N LYS A 123 -30.94 -9.87 -46.47
CA LYS A 123 -29.86 -10.85 -46.21
C LYS A 123 -28.55 -10.20 -45.79
N LEU A 124 -28.21 -9.02 -46.32
CA LEU A 124 -27.01 -8.29 -45.93
C LEU A 124 -27.15 -7.73 -44.50
N ILE A 125 -28.33 -7.22 -44.17
CA ILE A 125 -28.63 -6.72 -42.83
C ILE A 125 -28.54 -7.85 -41.79
N ASP A 126 -29.13 -9.02 -42.09
CA ASP A 126 -29.09 -10.19 -41.21
C ASP A 126 -27.64 -10.71 -41.02
N ASN A 127 -26.82 -10.72 -42.06
CA ASN A 127 -25.41 -11.10 -41.98
C ASN A 127 -24.60 -10.12 -41.11
N LEU A 128 -24.81 -8.82 -41.28
CA LEU A 128 -24.18 -7.78 -40.46
C LEU A 128 -24.61 -7.91 -39.00
N LYS A 129 -25.91 -8.13 -38.74
CA LYS A 129 -26.46 -8.32 -37.39
C LYS A 129 -25.81 -9.50 -36.69
N ASN A 130 -25.72 -10.64 -37.34
CA ASN A 130 -25.14 -11.86 -36.76
C ASN A 130 -23.62 -11.73 -36.52
N GLY A 131 -22.91 -11.12 -37.51
CA GLY A 131 -21.46 -10.91 -37.37
C GLY A 131 -21.09 -9.94 -36.25
N LEU A 132 -21.86 -8.88 -36.08
CA LEU A 132 -21.58 -7.87 -35.04
C LEU A 132 -22.05 -8.33 -33.67
N LYS A 133 -23.16 -9.07 -33.54
CA LYS A 133 -23.57 -9.67 -32.25
C LYS A 133 -22.54 -10.70 -31.72
N GLY A 134 -21.91 -11.46 -32.63
CA GLY A 134 -20.81 -12.35 -32.25
C GLY A 134 -19.62 -11.58 -31.63
N LYS A 135 -19.28 -10.41 -32.17
CA LYS A 135 -18.19 -9.57 -31.66
C LYS A 135 -18.51 -8.90 -30.33
N THR A 136 -19.75 -8.51 -30.08
CA THR A 136 -20.13 -7.98 -28.75
C THR A 136 -20.03 -9.05 -27.66
N HIS A 137 -20.36 -10.29 -28.00
CA HIS A 137 -20.21 -11.43 -27.08
C HIS A 137 -18.74 -11.75 -26.80
N GLU A 138 -17.88 -11.77 -27.82
CA GLU A 138 -16.43 -11.95 -27.62
C GLU A 138 -15.82 -10.89 -26.67
N ILE A 139 -16.29 -9.63 -26.73
CA ILE A 139 -15.84 -8.57 -25.80
C ILE A 139 -16.29 -8.86 -24.37
N ALA A 140 -17.50 -9.34 -24.17
CA ALA A 140 -18.00 -9.72 -22.85
C ALA A 140 -17.21 -10.92 -22.27
N GLU A 141 -16.93 -11.95 -23.08
CA GLU A 141 -16.11 -13.10 -22.70
C GLU A 141 -14.68 -12.69 -22.32
N LEU A 142 -14.06 -11.80 -23.10
CA LEU A 142 -12.72 -11.26 -22.77
C LEU A 142 -12.72 -10.55 -21.41
N SER A 143 -13.78 -9.82 -21.07
CA SER A 143 -13.91 -9.17 -19.79
C SER A 143 -14.04 -10.18 -18.65
N ASP A 144 -14.84 -11.23 -18.83
CA ASP A 144 -14.99 -12.32 -17.87
C ASP A 144 -13.69 -13.11 -17.68
N ASP A 145 -12.93 -13.34 -18.75
CA ASP A 145 -11.63 -14.01 -18.67
C ASP A 145 -10.59 -13.15 -17.94
N ILE A 146 -10.58 -11.84 -18.16
CA ILE A 146 -9.73 -10.91 -17.39
C ILE A 146 -10.08 -10.99 -15.91
N ILE A 147 -11.38 -10.99 -15.56
CA ILE A 147 -11.84 -11.11 -14.16
C ILE A 147 -11.39 -12.44 -13.57
N LYS A 148 -11.62 -13.55 -14.27
CA LYS A 148 -11.22 -14.88 -13.82
C LYS A 148 -9.72 -15.00 -13.60
N ASN A 149 -8.91 -14.48 -14.52
CA ASN A 149 -7.47 -14.46 -14.41
C ASN A 149 -6.99 -13.58 -13.25
N PHE A 150 -7.66 -12.44 -13.01
CA PHE A 150 -7.37 -11.56 -11.89
C PHE A 150 -7.70 -12.21 -10.53
N THR A 151 -8.68 -13.11 -10.49
CA THR A 151 -9.16 -13.75 -9.25
C THR A 151 -8.63 -15.16 -9.02
N SER A 152 -8.20 -15.87 -10.07
CA SER A 152 -7.83 -17.31 -10.00
C SER A 152 -6.34 -17.58 -9.83
N GLU A 153 -5.47 -16.66 -10.24
CA GLU A 153 -4.03 -16.87 -10.15
C GLU A 153 -3.45 -16.22 -8.90
N GLU A 154 -3.20 -17.03 -7.86
CA GLU A 154 -2.36 -16.74 -6.69
C GLU A 154 -2.94 -15.89 -5.53
N THR A 155 -4.22 -15.56 -5.49
CA THR A 155 -4.77 -15.02 -4.26
C THR A 155 -4.93 -16.15 -3.23
N THR A 156 -3.84 -16.54 -2.57
CA THR A 156 -3.95 -17.16 -1.26
C THR A 156 -4.74 -16.18 -0.40
N LYS A 157 -6.04 -16.44 -0.20
CA LYS A 157 -6.91 -15.58 0.61
C LYS A 157 -6.27 -15.47 1.98
N VAL A 158 -5.68 -14.32 2.24
CA VAL A 158 -5.18 -13.99 3.58
C VAL A 158 -6.39 -13.69 4.45
N THR A 159 -6.51 -14.42 5.54
CA THR A 159 -7.54 -14.17 6.55
C THR A 159 -6.86 -13.90 7.89
N PRO A 160 -7.52 -13.25 8.86
CA PRO A 160 -6.94 -13.06 10.18
C PRO A 160 -6.44 -14.33 10.87
N GLN A 161 -7.01 -15.50 10.51
CA GLN A 161 -6.69 -16.82 11.07
C GLN A 161 -5.62 -17.56 10.25
N LYS A 162 -5.51 -17.28 8.93
CA LYS A 162 -4.52 -17.86 8.03
C LYS A 162 -3.76 -16.72 7.36
N ASP A 163 -2.62 -16.37 7.93
CA ASP A 163 -1.86 -15.18 7.59
C ASP A 163 -0.38 -15.48 7.47
N ASP A 164 0.04 -15.90 6.28
CA ASP A 164 1.43 -16.21 5.98
C ASP A 164 2.29 -14.93 5.96
N ILE A 165 1.69 -13.76 5.67
CA ILE A 165 2.36 -12.45 5.72
C ILE A 165 2.77 -12.16 7.16
N LEU A 166 1.84 -12.32 8.13
CA LEU A 166 2.15 -12.15 9.55
C LEU A 166 3.26 -13.08 10.01
N LEU A 167 3.20 -14.37 9.62
CA LEU A 167 4.22 -15.33 10.01
C LEU A 167 5.60 -14.90 9.51
N LYS A 168 5.67 -14.37 8.29
CA LYS A 168 6.93 -13.88 7.72
C LYS A 168 7.42 -12.61 8.41
N ILE A 169 6.53 -11.67 8.73
CA ILE A 169 6.87 -10.46 9.51
C ILE A 169 7.44 -10.87 10.88
N ILE A 170 6.79 -11.81 11.58
CA ILE A 170 7.28 -12.31 12.86
C ILE A 170 8.66 -12.95 12.70
N GLU A 171 8.89 -13.77 11.67
CA GLU A 171 10.19 -14.39 11.41
C GLU A 171 11.29 -13.34 11.24
N ILE A 172 11.02 -12.29 10.46
CA ILE A 172 11.99 -11.21 10.17
C ILE A 172 12.33 -10.41 11.43
N PHE A 173 11.33 -10.03 12.24
CA PHE A 173 11.50 -9.07 13.33
C PHE A 173 11.51 -9.67 14.75
N ASN A 174 11.24 -10.98 14.94
CA ASN A 174 10.97 -11.63 16.23
C ASN A 174 11.99 -11.32 17.35
N LYS A 175 13.27 -11.18 17.01
CA LYS A 175 14.35 -10.93 17.99
C LYS A 175 14.76 -9.45 18.07
N ASN A 176 14.14 -8.60 17.28
CA ASN A 176 14.54 -7.21 17.07
C ASN A 176 13.37 -6.25 17.28
N LEU A 177 12.52 -6.54 18.25
CA LEU A 177 11.43 -5.66 18.67
C LEU A 177 11.94 -4.67 19.72
N GLY A 178 11.60 -3.39 19.55
CA GLY A 178 11.88 -2.33 20.52
C GLY A 178 10.98 -2.41 21.74
N ASP A 179 11.45 -1.81 22.82
CA ASP A 179 10.70 -1.71 24.07
C ASP A 179 9.62 -0.61 23.99
N SER A 180 8.52 -0.80 24.75
CA SER A 180 7.53 0.25 24.96
C SER A 180 8.09 1.37 25.84
N PHE A 181 7.61 2.59 25.67
CA PHE A 181 7.86 3.64 26.63
C PHE A 181 7.21 3.31 27.99
N GLY A 182 7.90 3.58 29.08
CA GLY A 182 7.30 3.56 30.41
C GLY A 182 6.23 4.66 30.55
N VAL A 183 5.26 4.48 31.44
CA VAL A 183 4.12 5.40 31.61
C VAL A 183 4.57 6.86 31.80
N LYS A 184 5.51 7.11 32.69
CA LYS A 184 6.04 8.48 32.95
C LYS A 184 6.78 9.06 31.76
N ASP A 185 7.50 8.23 31.02
CA ASP A 185 8.23 8.66 29.83
C ASP A 185 7.23 9.03 28.73
N GLN A 186 6.20 8.22 28.53
CA GLN A 186 5.13 8.50 27.58
C GLN A 186 4.38 9.80 27.89
N GLU A 187 4.06 10.07 29.18
CA GLU A 187 3.46 11.33 29.60
C GLU A 187 4.34 12.54 29.26
N ASN A 188 5.63 12.45 29.54
CA ASN A 188 6.59 13.50 29.18
C ASN A 188 6.70 13.73 27.66
N LEU A 189 6.75 12.62 26.90
CA LEU A 189 6.79 12.69 25.43
C LEU A 189 5.53 13.32 24.84
N ILE A 190 4.35 13.09 25.44
CA ILE A 190 3.11 13.75 25.02
C ILE A 190 3.20 15.27 25.24
N ILE A 191 3.78 15.73 26.33
CA ILE A 191 3.97 17.17 26.58
C ILE A 191 4.87 17.78 25.51
N ILE A 192 5.98 17.12 25.20
CA ILE A 192 6.93 17.55 24.17
C ILE A 192 6.24 17.55 22.79
N ALA A 193 5.49 16.50 22.45
CA ALA A 193 4.76 16.39 21.20
C ALA A 193 3.77 17.54 21.02
N LYS A 194 2.98 17.86 22.05
CA LYS A 194 2.04 18.99 22.03
C LYS A 194 2.72 20.33 21.74
N GLU A 195 3.87 20.57 22.34
CA GLU A 195 4.63 21.81 22.11
C GLU A 195 5.19 21.86 20.70
N ARG A 196 5.73 20.73 20.19
CA ARG A 196 6.20 20.62 18.80
C ARG A 196 5.08 20.86 17.81
N TYR A 197 3.91 20.25 17.99
CA TYR A 197 2.74 20.38 17.11
C TYR A 197 2.22 21.81 17.07
N LYS A 198 2.13 22.48 18.24
CA LYS A 198 1.79 23.89 18.32
C LYS A 198 2.72 24.78 17.49
N ASN A 199 3.99 24.41 17.42
CA ASN A 199 5.02 25.12 16.65
C ASN A 199 5.19 24.57 15.23
N LYS A 200 4.34 23.61 14.79
CA LYS A 200 4.42 22.94 13.49
C LYS A 200 5.78 22.29 13.22
N ILE A 201 6.38 21.68 14.25
CA ILE A 201 7.66 20.99 14.15
C ILE A 201 7.38 19.51 13.84
N PRO A 202 7.84 18.97 12.68
CA PRO A 202 7.66 17.55 12.33
C PRO A 202 8.45 16.62 13.29
N PRO A 203 8.09 15.31 13.30
CA PRO A 203 7.06 14.66 12.51
C PRO A 203 5.67 14.70 13.16
N GLY A 204 4.62 14.50 12.38
CA GLY A 204 3.27 14.16 12.84
C GLY A 204 2.39 15.33 13.26
N TYR A 205 2.81 16.59 13.16
CA TYR A 205 1.99 17.74 13.58
C TYR A 205 0.69 17.90 12.76
N LYS A 206 0.63 17.38 11.54
CA LYS A 206 -0.59 17.37 10.71
C LYS A 206 -1.65 16.40 11.23
N ASP A 207 -1.28 15.51 12.12
CA ASP A 207 -2.15 14.52 12.74
C ASP A 207 -2.75 15.00 14.08
N GLU A 208 -2.52 16.24 14.46
CA GLU A 208 -3.00 16.85 15.73
C GLU A 208 -4.50 16.66 15.98
N ASN A 209 -5.30 16.59 14.92
CA ASN A 209 -6.76 16.46 15.00
C ASN A 209 -7.26 15.01 14.88
N LYS A 210 -6.37 14.01 14.84
CA LYS A 210 -6.78 12.61 14.85
C LYS A 210 -7.30 12.23 16.23
N GLU A 211 -8.45 11.57 16.27
CA GLU A 211 -9.04 11.05 17.53
C GLU A 211 -8.18 9.92 18.12
N ASP A 212 -7.61 9.09 17.26
CA ASP A 212 -6.75 7.96 17.62
C ASP A 212 -5.32 8.18 17.12
N ASN A 213 -4.35 7.83 17.98
CA ASN A 213 -2.93 7.80 17.62
C ASN A 213 -2.35 9.15 17.17
N THR A 214 -2.82 10.24 17.77
CA THR A 214 -2.37 11.62 17.48
C THR A 214 -0.84 11.78 17.47
N TYR A 215 -0.11 11.06 18.34
CA TYR A 215 1.33 11.18 18.54
C TYR A 215 2.12 10.00 17.99
N GLY A 216 1.53 9.14 17.14
CA GLY A 216 2.14 7.92 16.66
C GLY A 216 3.46 8.17 15.93
N ASP A 217 3.48 9.09 14.98
CA ASP A 217 4.67 9.44 14.21
C ASP A 217 5.78 9.99 15.10
N PHE A 218 5.42 10.81 16.08
CA PHE A 218 6.38 11.34 17.05
C PHE A 218 6.95 10.23 17.94
N PHE A 219 6.13 9.29 18.41
CA PHE A 219 6.60 8.16 19.20
C PHE A 219 7.50 7.22 18.39
N LEU A 220 7.14 6.94 17.15
CA LEU A 220 8.00 6.19 16.23
C LEU A 220 9.36 6.87 16.09
N TRP A 221 9.36 8.18 15.84
CA TRP A 221 10.58 8.97 15.68
C TRP A 221 11.46 8.93 16.93
N GLU A 222 10.88 9.13 18.11
CA GLU A 222 11.60 9.05 19.39
C GLU A 222 12.19 7.65 19.65
N GLN A 223 11.45 6.59 19.32
CA GLN A 223 11.97 5.23 19.46
C GLN A 223 13.15 4.98 18.51
N ILE A 224 13.09 5.49 17.28
CA ILE A 224 14.20 5.39 16.32
C ILE A 224 15.44 6.12 16.82
N LEU A 225 15.28 7.36 17.29
CA LEU A 225 16.41 8.15 17.79
C LEU A 225 17.09 7.49 18.97
N ARG A 226 16.32 7.04 19.98
CA ARG A 226 16.85 6.36 21.14
C ARG A 226 17.53 5.03 20.80
N TYR A 227 16.97 4.30 19.84
CA TYR A 227 17.58 3.07 19.36
C TYR A 227 18.89 3.33 18.62
N ALA A 228 18.92 4.31 17.73
CA ALA A 228 20.12 4.72 17.00
C ALA A 228 21.25 5.15 17.95
N GLU A 229 20.92 5.94 18.97
CA GLU A 229 21.87 6.38 20.00
C GLU A 229 22.40 5.20 20.82
N LYS A 230 21.50 4.34 21.33
CA LYS A 230 21.86 3.16 22.12
C LYS A 230 22.79 2.22 21.37
N GLU A 231 22.47 1.92 20.12
CA GLU A 231 23.24 0.99 19.29
C GLU A 231 24.44 1.65 18.59
N ASN A 232 24.52 2.98 18.64
CA ASN A 232 25.52 3.78 17.91
C ASN A 232 25.59 3.41 16.43
N LYS A 233 24.39 3.34 15.79
CA LYS A 233 24.23 2.95 14.37
C LYS A 233 23.31 3.90 13.63
N SER A 234 23.56 4.08 12.35
CA SER A 234 22.62 4.73 11.45
C SER A 234 21.37 3.85 11.29
N VAL A 235 20.22 4.50 11.13
CA VAL A 235 18.95 3.83 10.87
C VAL A 235 18.38 4.29 9.54
N ILE A 236 17.89 3.36 8.73
CA ILE A 236 17.14 3.61 7.50
C ILE A 236 15.67 3.36 7.82
N LEU A 237 14.84 4.40 7.74
CA LEU A 237 13.39 4.28 7.87
C LEU A 237 12.78 4.14 6.47
N VAL A 238 12.04 3.05 6.25
CA VAL A 238 11.22 2.85 5.05
C VAL A 238 9.78 3.25 5.39
N THR A 239 9.23 4.15 4.60
CA THR A 239 7.84 4.60 4.74
C THR A 239 7.17 4.64 3.37
N SER A 240 5.85 4.44 3.31
CA SER A 240 5.00 4.69 2.16
C SER A 240 4.24 6.01 2.26
N GLU A 241 4.51 6.84 3.29
CA GLU A 241 3.88 8.15 3.45
C GLU A 241 4.32 9.09 2.32
N GLN A 242 3.33 9.73 1.68
CA GLN A 242 3.54 10.67 0.59
C GLN A 242 3.27 12.13 1.00
N LYS A 243 2.79 12.34 2.22
CA LYS A 243 2.56 13.69 2.73
C LYS A 243 3.89 14.31 3.12
N GLU A 244 4.12 15.53 2.69
CA GLU A 244 5.20 16.36 3.20
C GLU A 244 4.74 17.00 4.51
N ASP A 245 5.45 16.68 5.58
CA ASP A 245 5.29 17.35 6.89
C ASP A 245 6.13 18.61 6.98
#